data_3664755b6b12f17f775fcf92dddab8e2
#
_entry.id   3664755b6b12f17f775fcf92dddab8e2
#
_cell.length_a   1.000
_cell.length_b   1.000
_cell.length_c   1.000
_cell.angle_alpha   90.00
_cell.angle_beta   90.00
_cell.angle_gamma   90.00
#
_symmetry.space_group_name_H-M   'P 1'
#
loop_
_entity.id
_entity.type
_entity.pdbx_description
1 polymer ?
#
loop_
_entity_poly.entity_id
_entity_poly.type
_entity_poly.pdbx_seq_one_letter_code
_entity_poly.pdbx_strand_id
1 'polypeptide(L)'
;IGVATQLAVLAATDIEHGPIECLFTVDEETGLTGAFALQEGFMDGDILINLDSEDEGELFIGCAGGANTTAEFTYQPIEAPQDYFFFSVAIKGLSGGHSGDDINKNRANANKLLNRFLSQLNAKYDFYLCKIDGGNLHNAIPREATALCAVPMKDKEPVRIDMNIYTAEIENEFSVTEPNLRTELSSESACATAIDRDTVDKLLKSVYAVHNGVYAWSQDMEGLVETSSNLASIKMVDGKIKIVTSQRSSILSSRKDMSEMIRSAFELGGATVTTGDGYPGWKPNPSSPILKVAIESYQRLFGVEPKVKAIHAGLECGLFLEKYPSLDMFSTGPTLRGVHSPDERMLIPTVDKFWRHLLDILIHVPVK
;
A
#
# COMPACT_ATOMS: atom_id res chain seq x y z
N ILE A 1 -9.03 -20.87 -10.11
CA ILE A 1 -10.40 -21.42 -10.02
C ILE A 1 -11.39 -20.64 -10.89
N GLY A 2 -11.29 -19.31 -10.98
CA GLY A 2 -12.18 -18.47 -11.78
C GLY A 2 -12.24 -18.88 -13.26
N VAL A 3 -11.08 -19.10 -13.90
CA VAL A 3 -11.00 -19.59 -15.29
C VAL A 3 -11.70 -20.94 -15.45
N ALA A 4 -11.46 -21.89 -14.54
CA ALA A 4 -12.11 -23.19 -14.59
C ALA A 4 -13.64 -23.10 -14.44
N THR A 5 -14.11 -22.22 -13.59
CA THR A 5 -15.53 -21.92 -13.37
C THR A 5 -16.19 -21.36 -14.63
N GLN A 6 -15.57 -20.37 -15.27
CA GLN A 6 -16.06 -19.80 -16.53
C GLN A 6 -16.13 -20.85 -17.64
N LEU A 7 -15.09 -21.69 -17.80
CA LEU A 7 -15.08 -22.78 -18.77
C LEU A 7 -16.17 -23.83 -18.47
N ALA A 8 -16.44 -24.12 -17.19
CA ALA A 8 -17.49 -25.06 -16.80
C ALA A 8 -18.89 -24.50 -17.16
N VAL A 9 -19.14 -23.21 -16.93
CA VAL A 9 -20.39 -22.55 -17.31
C VAL A 9 -20.57 -22.57 -18.83
N LEU A 10 -19.54 -22.21 -19.61
CA LEU A 10 -19.59 -22.22 -21.07
C LEU A 10 -19.80 -23.63 -21.69
N ALA A 11 -19.28 -24.67 -21.03
CA ALA A 11 -19.42 -26.03 -21.50
C ALA A 11 -20.74 -26.71 -21.09
N ALA A 12 -21.44 -26.18 -20.10
CA ALA A 12 -22.67 -26.77 -19.57
C ALA A 12 -23.85 -26.54 -20.52
N THR A 13 -24.78 -27.48 -20.53
CA THR A 13 -26.03 -27.40 -21.31
C THR A 13 -27.28 -27.45 -20.44
N ASP A 14 -27.09 -27.55 -19.13
CA ASP A 14 -28.11 -27.74 -18.09
C ASP A 14 -28.11 -26.65 -17.02
N ILE A 15 -27.28 -25.61 -17.21
CA ILE A 15 -27.25 -24.43 -16.34
C ILE A 15 -28.21 -23.38 -16.90
N GLU A 16 -29.13 -22.90 -16.06
CA GLU A 16 -30.05 -21.81 -16.39
C GLU A 16 -29.34 -20.47 -16.18
N HIS A 17 -29.31 -19.64 -17.21
CA HIS A 17 -28.69 -18.30 -17.18
C HIS A 17 -29.21 -17.42 -18.33
N GLY A 18 -29.06 -16.10 -18.19
CA GLY A 18 -29.22 -15.13 -19.25
C GLY A 18 -28.00 -15.11 -20.20
N PRO A 19 -27.88 -14.11 -21.10
CA PRO A 19 -26.67 -13.91 -21.90
C PRO A 19 -25.44 -13.78 -21.02
N ILE A 20 -24.36 -14.52 -21.33
CA ILE A 20 -23.10 -14.51 -20.59
C ILE A 20 -21.93 -14.23 -21.53
N GLU A 21 -21.04 -13.37 -21.10
CA GLU A 21 -19.71 -13.18 -21.65
C GLU A 21 -18.67 -13.63 -20.60
N CYS A 22 -17.65 -14.37 -21.01
CA CYS A 22 -16.54 -14.76 -20.15
C CYS A 22 -15.30 -13.98 -20.55
N LEU A 23 -14.88 -13.07 -19.67
CA LEU A 23 -13.66 -12.28 -19.84
C LEU A 23 -12.48 -13.01 -19.20
N PHE A 24 -11.42 -13.24 -19.98
CA PHE A 24 -10.15 -13.77 -19.52
C PHE A 24 -9.07 -12.72 -19.74
N THR A 25 -8.48 -12.24 -18.67
CA THR A 25 -7.33 -11.32 -18.70
C THR A 25 -6.01 -12.10 -18.65
N VAL A 26 -4.92 -11.44 -19.03
CA VAL A 26 -3.56 -11.97 -18.95
C VAL A 26 -2.71 -11.13 -18.04
N ASP A 27 -1.70 -11.76 -17.40
CA ASP A 27 -0.65 -11.08 -16.68
C ASP A 27 -1.19 -10.22 -15.50
N GLU A 28 -2.21 -10.74 -14.77
CA GLU A 28 -2.77 -10.04 -13.61
C GLU A 28 -1.72 -9.87 -12.52
N GLU A 29 -1.02 -10.95 -12.16
CA GLU A 29 -0.07 -11.07 -11.05
C GLU A 29 1.17 -10.15 -11.15
N THR A 30 1.57 -9.76 -12.36
CA THR A 30 2.79 -8.97 -12.57
C THR A 30 2.54 -7.52 -12.97
N GLY A 31 1.28 -7.14 -13.25
CA GLY A 31 1.01 -5.75 -13.60
C GLY A 31 -0.34 -5.43 -14.22
N LEU A 32 -1.32 -6.35 -14.18
CA LEU A 32 -2.69 -6.15 -14.70
C LEU A 32 -2.71 -5.76 -16.20
N THR A 33 -1.73 -6.23 -17.00
CA THR A 33 -1.52 -5.74 -18.37
C THR A 33 -2.71 -6.01 -19.27
N GLY A 34 -3.40 -7.15 -19.09
CA GLY A 34 -4.62 -7.49 -19.82
C GLY A 34 -5.77 -6.52 -19.50
N ALA A 35 -5.97 -6.19 -18.24
CA ALA A 35 -7.03 -5.26 -17.82
C ALA A 35 -6.73 -3.82 -18.27
N PHE A 36 -5.48 -3.37 -18.24
CA PHE A 36 -5.06 -2.08 -18.79
C PHE A 36 -5.29 -1.99 -20.31
N ALA A 37 -5.09 -3.09 -21.02
CA ALA A 37 -5.23 -3.13 -22.48
C ALA A 37 -6.69 -3.22 -22.95
N LEU A 38 -7.65 -3.48 -22.05
CA LEU A 38 -9.07 -3.57 -22.38
C LEU A 38 -9.55 -2.28 -23.02
N GLN A 39 -10.31 -2.41 -24.12
CA GLN A 39 -10.87 -1.29 -24.86
C GLN A 39 -12.37 -1.17 -24.60
N GLU A 40 -12.91 0.04 -24.75
CA GLU A 40 -14.35 0.27 -24.77
C GLU A 40 -15.02 -0.53 -25.91
N GLY A 41 -16.21 -1.09 -25.64
CA GLY A 41 -16.97 -1.90 -26.61
C GLY A 41 -16.45 -3.34 -26.78
N PHE A 42 -15.52 -3.79 -25.94
CA PHE A 42 -15.08 -5.19 -25.94
C PHE A 42 -16.10 -6.12 -25.25
N MET A 43 -16.85 -5.62 -24.30
CA MET A 43 -17.93 -6.32 -23.58
C MET A 43 -19.24 -5.57 -23.78
N ASP A 44 -20.34 -6.34 -23.85
CA ASP A 44 -21.71 -5.82 -23.94
C ASP A 44 -22.47 -5.91 -22.60
N GLY A 45 -21.95 -6.66 -21.63
CA GLY A 45 -22.57 -6.88 -20.31
C GLY A 45 -22.57 -5.64 -19.43
N ASP A 46 -23.66 -5.40 -18.68
CA ASP A 46 -23.78 -4.34 -17.68
C ASP A 46 -23.47 -4.78 -16.25
N ILE A 47 -23.33 -6.08 -16.05
CA ILE A 47 -23.06 -6.71 -14.75
C ILE A 47 -21.78 -7.52 -14.87
N LEU A 48 -20.85 -7.32 -13.93
CA LEU A 48 -19.61 -8.09 -13.87
C LEU A 48 -19.49 -8.81 -12.53
N ILE A 49 -19.36 -10.12 -12.60
CA ILE A 49 -19.03 -10.97 -11.44
C ILE A 49 -17.56 -11.35 -11.56
N ASN A 50 -16.72 -10.71 -10.76
CA ASN A 50 -15.30 -11.06 -10.67
C ASN A 50 -15.16 -12.31 -9.77
N LEU A 51 -14.36 -13.29 -10.22
CA LEU A 51 -14.21 -14.59 -9.54
C LEU A 51 -12.83 -14.76 -8.87
N ASP A 52 -12.20 -13.64 -8.51
CA ASP A 52 -10.83 -13.60 -8.02
C ASP A 52 -10.72 -13.15 -6.55
N SER A 53 -11.73 -13.44 -5.74
CA SER A 53 -11.65 -13.27 -4.29
C SER A 53 -11.27 -14.56 -3.57
N GLU A 54 -10.73 -14.42 -2.37
CA GLU A 54 -10.00 -15.46 -1.65
C GLU A 54 -10.70 -15.97 -0.38
N ASP A 55 -11.93 -15.52 -0.11
CA ASP A 55 -12.68 -15.90 1.08
C ASP A 55 -14.15 -16.24 0.77
N GLU A 56 -14.49 -17.51 0.94
CA GLU A 56 -15.87 -17.97 0.82
C GLU A 56 -16.76 -17.28 1.86
N GLY A 57 -17.94 -16.84 1.42
CA GLY A 57 -18.87 -16.08 2.28
C GLY A 57 -18.56 -14.60 2.39
N GLU A 58 -17.61 -14.09 1.60
CA GLU A 58 -17.31 -12.68 1.49
C GLU A 58 -17.60 -12.16 0.08
N LEU A 59 -18.20 -10.96 0.00
CA LEU A 59 -18.49 -10.26 -1.26
C LEU A 59 -17.76 -8.93 -1.26
N PHE A 60 -16.84 -8.74 -2.20
CA PHE A 60 -16.10 -7.48 -2.30
C PHE A 60 -16.78 -6.56 -3.30
N ILE A 61 -16.98 -5.31 -2.90
CA ILE A 61 -17.70 -4.28 -3.67
C ILE A 61 -16.87 -3.02 -3.89
N GLY A 62 -15.59 -3.08 -3.59
CA GLY A 62 -14.70 -1.94 -3.76
C GLY A 62 -13.24 -2.29 -3.52
N CYS A 63 -12.36 -1.50 -4.14
CA CYS A 63 -10.92 -1.61 -3.96
C CYS A 63 -10.23 -0.25 -4.07
N ALA A 64 -9.02 -0.13 -3.53
CA ALA A 64 -8.24 1.09 -3.70
C ALA A 64 -7.46 1.08 -5.02
N GLY A 65 -7.45 2.22 -5.70
CA GLY A 65 -6.43 2.54 -6.68
C GLY A 65 -5.13 2.95 -6.03
N GLY A 66 -4.04 2.98 -6.80
CA GLY A 66 -2.72 3.33 -6.30
C GLY A 66 -1.93 4.21 -7.26
N ALA A 67 -1.05 5.05 -6.71
CA ALA A 67 -0.03 5.76 -7.46
C ALA A 67 1.23 5.92 -6.59
N ASN A 68 2.40 5.99 -7.24
CA ASN A 68 3.65 6.26 -6.56
C ASN A 68 4.15 7.65 -6.90
N THR A 69 4.61 8.38 -5.88
CA THR A 69 5.29 9.66 -6.04
C THR A 69 6.76 9.48 -5.66
N THR A 70 7.65 9.88 -6.57
CA THR A 70 9.10 9.86 -6.40
C THR A 70 9.61 11.29 -6.24
N ALA A 71 10.32 11.56 -5.16
CA ALA A 71 11.04 12.82 -4.93
C ALA A 71 12.56 12.57 -4.97
N GLU A 72 13.30 13.43 -5.68
CA GLU A 72 14.75 13.37 -5.81
C GLU A 72 15.37 14.66 -5.28
N PHE A 73 16.21 14.54 -4.24
CA PHE A 73 17.06 15.62 -3.76
C PHE A 73 18.44 15.45 -4.38
N THR A 74 18.88 16.42 -5.16
CA THR A 74 20.26 16.52 -5.60
C THR A 74 21.06 17.23 -4.51
N TYR A 75 22.14 16.63 -4.04
CA TYR A 75 22.99 17.20 -3.00
C TYR A 75 24.42 17.44 -3.50
N GLN A 76 25.13 18.37 -2.85
CA GLN A 76 26.55 18.54 -3.05
C GLN A 76 27.31 17.75 -1.98
N PRO A 77 28.21 16.83 -2.36
CA PRO A 77 29.06 16.20 -1.39
C PRO A 77 30.04 17.24 -0.82
N ILE A 78 30.09 17.35 0.50
CA ILE A 78 31.07 18.15 1.23
C ILE A 78 32.04 17.26 1.98
N GLU A 79 33.26 17.76 2.27
CA GLU A 79 34.21 17.05 3.09
C GLU A 79 33.66 16.85 4.51
N ALA A 80 33.71 15.61 5.01
CA ALA A 80 33.29 15.31 6.38
C ALA A 80 34.45 15.64 7.36
N PRO A 81 34.17 16.35 8.50
CA PRO A 81 35.23 16.66 9.48
C PRO A 81 35.82 15.38 10.08
N GLN A 82 37.12 15.14 9.91
CA GLN A 82 37.77 13.89 10.28
C GLN A 82 38.02 13.71 11.80
N ASP A 83 37.91 14.76 12.58
CA ASP A 83 38.04 14.77 14.04
C ASP A 83 36.69 14.62 14.77
N TYR A 84 35.62 14.28 14.03
CA TYR A 84 34.29 14.08 14.58
C TYR A 84 34.07 12.62 15.01
N PHE A 85 33.05 12.44 15.85
CA PHE A 85 32.51 11.11 16.20
C PHE A 85 31.56 10.65 15.10
N PHE A 86 31.98 9.61 14.36
CA PHE A 86 31.15 8.95 13.36
C PHE A 86 30.38 7.79 13.98
N PHE A 87 29.11 7.68 13.63
CA PHE A 87 28.23 6.64 14.15
C PHE A 87 27.11 6.30 13.18
N SER A 88 26.73 5.05 13.19
CA SER A 88 25.50 4.60 12.53
C SER A 88 24.34 4.59 13.50
N VAL A 89 23.17 4.95 12.99
CA VAL A 89 21.87 4.80 13.66
C VAL A 89 21.02 3.84 12.85
N ALA A 90 20.38 2.89 13.52
CA ALA A 90 19.45 1.97 12.89
C ALA A 90 18.15 1.84 13.68
N ILE A 91 17.03 1.84 12.98
CA ILE A 91 15.72 1.44 13.45
C ILE A 91 15.44 0.06 12.84
N LYS A 92 15.12 -0.93 13.66
CA LYS A 92 14.98 -2.34 13.27
C LYS A 92 13.85 -3.05 14.01
N GLY A 93 13.50 -4.25 13.54
CA GLY A 93 12.57 -5.14 14.22
C GLY A 93 11.11 -4.76 14.11
N LEU A 94 10.76 -3.82 13.22
CA LEU A 94 9.37 -3.45 12.97
C LEU A 94 8.62 -4.56 12.24
N SER A 95 7.32 -4.64 12.50
CA SER A 95 6.42 -5.62 11.90
C SER A 95 6.30 -5.44 10.37
N GLY A 96 6.29 -4.18 9.91
CA GLY A 96 6.06 -3.87 8.51
C GLY A 96 4.66 -4.29 8.05
N GLY A 97 4.52 -4.67 6.79
CA GLY A 97 3.27 -5.15 6.20
C GLY A 97 2.97 -4.52 4.86
N HIS A 98 1.81 -4.88 4.29
CA HIS A 98 1.35 -4.32 3.03
C HIS A 98 0.89 -2.87 3.21
N SER A 99 1.29 -1.96 2.31
CA SER A 99 0.97 -0.53 2.40
C SER A 99 -0.50 -0.19 2.20
N GLY A 100 -1.32 -1.15 1.83
CA GLY A 100 -2.78 -1.05 1.78
C GLY A 100 -3.41 -1.73 3.00
N ASP A 101 -3.43 -3.06 3.05
CA ASP A 101 -4.19 -3.86 4.02
C ASP A 101 -3.70 -3.73 5.48
N ASP A 102 -2.46 -3.31 5.66
CA ASP A 102 -1.89 -3.13 7.00
C ASP A 102 -1.74 -1.66 7.42
N ILE A 103 -2.09 -0.70 6.55
CA ILE A 103 -1.83 0.74 6.81
C ILE A 103 -2.63 1.27 8.01
N ASN A 104 -3.78 0.68 8.31
CA ASN A 104 -4.64 1.02 9.44
C ASN A 104 -4.29 0.31 10.75
N LYS A 105 -3.26 -0.56 10.75
CA LYS A 105 -2.87 -1.34 11.94
C LYS A 105 -1.94 -0.56 12.88
N ASN A 106 -1.78 0.73 12.63
CA ASN A 106 -0.94 1.64 13.44
C ASN A 106 0.50 1.13 13.61
N ARG A 107 1.04 0.46 12.58
CA ARG A 107 2.43 0.00 12.57
C ARG A 107 3.38 1.17 12.31
N ALA A 108 4.53 1.13 12.94
CA ALA A 108 5.54 2.16 12.77
C ALA A 108 6.20 2.07 11.38
N ASN A 109 6.59 3.24 10.85
CA ASN A 109 7.37 3.36 9.63
C ASN A 109 8.83 3.69 9.99
N ALA A 110 9.76 2.80 9.67
CA ALA A 110 11.17 2.96 10.04
C ALA A 110 11.79 4.26 9.51
N ASN A 111 11.41 4.70 8.28
CA ASN A 111 11.91 5.94 7.70
C ASN A 111 11.44 7.16 8.49
N LYS A 112 10.19 7.16 8.97
CA LYS A 112 9.64 8.24 9.81
C LYS A 112 10.31 8.28 11.18
N LEU A 113 10.51 7.13 11.81
CA LEU A 113 11.20 7.06 13.11
C LEU A 113 12.66 7.49 13.00
N LEU A 114 13.39 6.99 11.98
CA LEU A 114 14.77 7.42 11.76
C LEU A 114 14.83 8.94 11.54
N ASN A 115 14.00 9.48 10.65
CA ASN A 115 13.96 10.91 10.35
C ASN A 115 13.66 11.77 11.57
N ARG A 116 12.76 11.33 12.47
CA ARG A 116 12.44 12.03 13.71
C ARG A 116 13.67 12.17 14.58
N PHE A 117 14.47 11.12 14.77
CA PHE A 117 15.72 11.20 15.52
C PHE A 117 16.78 12.05 14.82
N LEU A 118 16.98 11.89 13.51
CA LEU A 118 17.93 12.71 12.75
C LEU A 118 17.58 14.20 12.80
N SER A 119 16.29 14.55 12.78
CA SER A 119 15.82 15.93 12.92
C SER A 119 16.14 16.51 14.29
N GLN A 120 16.05 15.73 15.37
CA GLN A 120 16.46 16.14 16.71
C GLN A 120 17.97 16.40 16.77
N LEU A 121 18.78 15.52 16.16
CA LEU A 121 20.23 15.70 16.09
C LEU A 121 20.60 16.95 15.29
N ASN A 122 19.99 17.16 14.13
CA ASN A 122 20.25 18.33 13.27
C ASN A 122 19.89 19.66 13.95
N ALA A 123 18.86 19.66 14.79
CA ALA A 123 18.46 20.86 15.55
C ALA A 123 19.37 21.15 16.75
N LYS A 124 20.03 20.14 17.32
CA LYS A 124 20.74 20.26 18.62
C LYS A 124 22.26 20.32 18.47
N TYR A 125 22.82 19.69 17.44
CA TYR A 125 24.25 19.48 17.29
C TYR A 125 24.81 20.07 15.98
N ASP A 126 26.12 20.21 15.90
CA ASP A 126 26.84 20.43 14.65
C ASP A 126 26.88 19.10 13.87
N PHE A 127 25.75 18.79 13.24
CA PHE A 127 25.40 17.48 12.69
C PHE A 127 25.74 17.35 11.21
N TYR A 128 26.27 16.20 10.82
CA TYR A 128 26.51 15.80 9.43
C TYR A 128 25.84 14.47 9.12
N LEU A 129 25.12 14.42 8.03
CA LEU A 129 24.52 13.19 7.47
C LEU A 129 25.40 12.69 6.30
N CYS A 130 25.99 11.49 6.44
CA CYS A 130 26.84 10.89 5.41
C CYS A 130 26.07 9.94 4.50
N LYS A 131 25.20 9.12 5.10
CA LYS A 131 24.36 8.15 4.37
C LYS A 131 22.99 8.02 5.03
N ILE A 132 21.98 7.69 4.20
CA ILE A 132 20.66 7.33 4.66
C ILE A 132 20.10 6.23 3.75
N ASP A 133 19.48 5.22 4.33
CA ASP A 133 18.85 4.11 3.63
C ASP A 133 17.68 3.56 4.44
N GLY A 134 16.54 3.27 3.80
CA GLY A 134 15.42 2.62 4.44
C GLY A 134 14.33 2.21 3.47
N GLY A 135 13.69 1.09 3.76
CA GLY A 135 12.64 0.49 2.92
C GLY A 135 13.16 0.00 1.57
N ASN A 136 12.46 -0.94 0.94
CA ASN A 136 12.86 -1.52 -0.35
C ASN A 136 11.73 -1.55 -1.37
N LEU A 137 10.50 -1.89 -0.94
CA LEU A 137 9.34 -2.10 -1.80
C LEU A 137 8.35 -0.95 -1.67
N HIS A 138 7.83 -0.46 -2.79
CA HIS A 138 6.85 0.64 -2.81
C HIS A 138 5.52 0.28 -2.13
N ASN A 139 5.15 -1.00 -2.14
CA ASN A 139 3.92 -1.52 -1.55
C ASN A 139 4.09 -2.10 -0.13
N ALA A 140 5.23 -1.85 0.53
CA ALA A 140 5.49 -2.33 1.90
C ALA A 140 5.74 -1.17 2.86
N ILE A 141 5.27 -1.33 4.12
CA ILE A 141 5.62 -0.44 5.24
C ILE A 141 7.07 -0.77 5.64
N PRO A 142 8.00 0.21 5.65
CA PRO A 142 9.42 -0.02 5.96
C PRO A 142 9.63 -0.59 7.35
N ARG A 143 10.34 -1.72 7.42
CA ARG A 143 10.67 -2.41 8.68
C ARG A 143 11.99 -1.96 9.29
N GLU A 144 12.88 -1.41 8.44
CA GLU A 144 14.22 -1.03 8.82
C GLU A 144 14.64 0.25 8.09
N ALA A 145 15.42 1.06 8.79
CA ALA A 145 16.07 2.23 8.23
C ALA A 145 17.38 2.50 8.96
N THR A 146 18.39 3.02 8.25
CA THR A 146 19.71 3.28 8.76
C THR A 146 20.27 4.63 8.28
N ALA A 147 21.11 5.25 9.08
CA ALA A 147 21.87 6.43 8.68
C ALA A 147 23.30 6.36 9.21
N LEU A 148 24.26 6.92 8.47
CA LEU A 148 25.62 7.21 8.92
C LEU A 148 25.76 8.71 9.17
N CYS A 149 26.16 9.06 10.36
CA CYS A 149 26.18 10.44 10.87
C CYS A 149 27.50 10.79 11.50
N ALA A 150 27.76 12.11 11.67
CA ALA A 150 28.86 12.62 12.46
C ALA A 150 28.46 13.83 13.29
N VAL A 151 29.04 13.93 14.49
CA VAL A 151 28.96 15.09 15.40
C VAL A 151 30.32 15.38 16.02
N PRO A 152 30.60 16.56 16.55
CA PRO A 152 31.84 16.83 17.28
C PRO A 152 32.11 15.77 18.36
N MET A 153 33.36 15.38 18.55
CA MET A 153 33.75 14.33 19.49
C MET A 153 33.26 14.60 20.93
N LYS A 154 33.15 15.86 21.34
CA LYS A 154 32.59 16.26 22.64
C LYS A 154 31.12 15.88 22.83
N ASP A 155 30.37 15.73 21.72
CA ASP A 155 28.93 15.43 21.72
C ASP A 155 28.63 13.93 21.64
N LYS A 156 29.66 13.08 21.61
CA LYS A 156 29.55 11.60 21.54
C LYS A 156 28.63 11.02 22.63
N GLU A 157 28.88 11.32 23.89
CA GLU A 157 28.07 10.81 25.00
C GLU A 157 26.69 11.47 25.08
N PRO A 158 26.53 12.80 24.88
CA PRO A 158 25.23 13.42 24.72
C PRO A 158 24.33 12.77 23.67
N VAL A 159 24.84 12.47 22.48
CA VAL A 159 24.06 11.78 21.41
C VAL A 159 23.63 10.38 21.83
N ARG A 160 24.45 9.62 22.55
CA ARG A 160 24.08 8.31 23.09
C ARG A 160 22.97 8.40 24.14
N ILE A 161 23.02 9.41 24.98
CA ILE A 161 21.94 9.69 25.95
C ILE A 161 20.66 10.03 25.23
N ASP A 162 20.72 10.92 24.22
CA ASP A 162 19.54 11.28 23.41
C ASP A 162 18.94 10.05 22.71
N MET A 163 19.80 9.15 22.20
CA MET A 163 19.32 7.90 21.59
C MET A 163 18.58 7.00 22.59
N ASN A 164 19.08 6.87 23.80
CA ASN A 164 18.42 6.06 24.84
C ASN A 164 17.07 6.66 25.25
N ILE A 165 16.99 7.98 25.37
CA ILE A 165 15.72 8.70 25.64
C ILE A 165 14.75 8.48 24.50
N TYR A 166 15.20 8.70 23.27
CA TYR A 166 14.38 8.51 22.05
C TYR A 166 13.88 7.06 21.92
N THR A 167 14.74 6.07 22.22
CA THR A 167 14.36 4.66 22.23
C THR A 167 13.21 4.39 23.20
N ALA A 168 13.32 4.87 24.42
CA ALA A 168 12.27 4.70 25.43
C ALA A 168 10.94 5.36 25.01
N GLU A 169 11.01 6.53 24.35
CA GLU A 169 9.83 7.22 23.84
C GLU A 169 9.11 6.38 22.78
N ILE A 170 9.82 5.90 21.74
CA ILE A 170 9.19 5.15 20.64
C ILE A 170 8.78 3.74 21.05
N GLU A 171 9.51 3.08 21.95
CA GLU A 171 9.08 1.80 22.55
C GLU A 171 7.77 1.95 23.31
N ASN A 172 7.57 3.06 24.04
CA ASN A 172 6.31 3.34 24.72
C ASN A 172 5.19 3.66 23.72
N GLU A 173 5.46 4.48 22.69
CA GLU A 173 4.48 4.87 21.68
C GLU A 173 3.95 3.64 20.88
N PHE A 174 4.82 2.68 20.59
CA PHE A 174 4.52 1.51 19.74
C PHE A 174 4.53 0.17 20.49
N SER A 175 4.43 0.18 21.82
CA SER A 175 4.54 -1.02 22.66
C SER A 175 3.60 -2.17 22.28
N VAL A 176 2.42 -1.86 21.72
CA VAL A 176 1.40 -2.84 21.33
C VAL A 176 1.62 -3.34 19.89
N THR A 177 1.94 -2.44 18.98
CA THR A 177 2.01 -2.77 17.54
C THR A 177 3.38 -3.21 17.07
N GLU A 178 4.44 -2.84 17.81
CA GLU A 178 5.84 -3.12 17.47
C GLU A 178 6.64 -3.72 18.65
N PRO A 179 6.26 -4.88 19.18
CA PRO A 179 6.90 -5.46 20.38
C PRO A 179 8.37 -5.83 20.18
N ASN A 180 8.84 -5.90 18.92
CA ASN A 180 10.24 -6.22 18.59
C ASN A 180 11.02 -5.00 18.10
N LEU A 181 10.45 -3.78 18.21
CA LEU A 181 11.14 -2.54 17.86
C LEU A 181 12.43 -2.44 18.66
N ARG A 182 13.50 -2.10 17.99
CA ARG A 182 14.80 -1.81 18.60
C ARG A 182 15.54 -0.75 17.82
N THR A 183 16.39 -0.05 18.52
CA THR A 183 17.29 0.95 17.94
C THR A 183 18.74 0.54 18.21
N GLU A 184 19.62 0.90 17.31
CA GLU A 184 21.05 0.66 17.48
C GLU A 184 21.81 1.95 17.15
N LEU A 185 22.83 2.27 17.98
CA LEU A 185 23.81 3.31 17.71
C LEU A 185 25.20 2.71 17.88
N SER A 186 25.95 2.61 16.77
CA SER A 186 27.27 2.01 16.73
C SER A 186 28.31 3.03 16.27
N SER A 187 29.52 2.97 16.88
CA SER A 187 30.66 3.76 16.43
C SER A 187 31.14 3.28 15.08
N GLU A 188 31.43 4.20 14.17
CA GLU A 188 31.85 3.91 12.82
C GLU A 188 33.20 4.57 12.48
N SER A 189 33.85 4.08 11.42
CA SER A 189 35.01 4.75 10.84
C SER A 189 34.57 6.04 10.15
N ALA A 190 35.49 7.02 10.09
CA ALA A 190 35.24 8.28 9.40
C ALA A 190 34.91 8.03 7.91
N CYS A 191 33.88 8.71 7.41
CA CYS A 191 33.60 8.77 5.97
C CYS A 191 34.30 9.99 5.35
N ALA A 192 34.58 9.91 4.05
CA ALA A 192 35.27 11.02 3.37
C ALA A 192 34.32 12.19 3.10
N THR A 193 33.06 11.91 2.83
CA THR A 193 32.09 12.94 2.41
C THR A 193 30.80 12.85 3.17
N ALA A 194 30.13 13.98 3.33
CA ALA A 194 28.79 14.15 3.87
C ALA A 194 27.89 14.88 2.86
N ILE A 195 26.60 14.83 3.06
CA ILE A 195 25.59 15.63 2.34
C ILE A 195 25.70 17.07 2.81
N ASP A 196 25.62 18.05 1.91
CA ASP A 196 25.62 19.46 2.31
C ASP A 196 24.44 19.78 3.26
N ARG A 197 24.67 20.73 4.17
CA ARG A 197 23.75 21.02 5.27
C ARG A 197 22.40 21.57 4.84
N ASP A 198 22.36 22.36 3.77
CA ASP A 198 21.11 22.91 3.25
C ASP A 198 20.22 21.78 2.73
N THR A 199 20.79 20.84 1.98
CA THR A 199 20.07 19.65 1.50
C THR A 199 19.62 18.76 2.69
N VAL A 200 20.46 18.56 3.71
CA VAL A 200 20.07 17.79 4.91
C VAL A 200 18.88 18.43 5.60
N ASP A 201 18.91 19.74 5.85
CA ASP A 201 17.82 20.45 6.53
C ASP A 201 16.50 20.35 5.74
N LYS A 202 16.55 20.57 4.44
CA LYS A 202 15.41 20.46 3.53
C LYS A 202 14.86 19.04 3.47
N LEU A 203 15.73 18.03 3.33
CA LEU A 203 15.39 16.61 3.32
C LEU A 203 14.64 16.21 4.59
N LEU A 204 15.24 16.49 5.76
CA LEU A 204 14.69 16.09 7.06
C LEU A 204 13.34 16.75 7.31
N LYS A 205 13.19 18.05 6.99
CA LYS A 205 11.93 18.77 7.10
C LYS A 205 10.84 18.23 6.17
N SER A 206 11.19 17.94 4.91
CA SER A 206 10.25 17.37 3.95
C SER A 206 9.76 15.98 4.36
N VAL A 207 10.67 15.09 4.76
CA VAL A 207 10.32 13.76 5.26
C VAL A 207 9.52 13.85 6.57
N TYR A 208 9.74 14.89 7.38
CA TYR A 208 8.93 15.13 8.59
C TYR A 208 7.50 15.54 8.24
N ALA A 209 7.35 16.49 7.31
CA ALA A 209 6.08 17.10 6.93
C ALA A 209 5.19 16.16 6.09
N VAL A 210 5.78 15.32 5.24
CA VAL A 210 5.02 14.44 4.34
C VAL A 210 4.13 13.47 5.11
N HIS A 211 2.87 13.33 4.68
CA HIS A 211 1.92 12.43 5.33
C HIS A 211 2.32 10.95 5.18
N ASN A 212 2.10 10.18 6.25
CA ASN A 212 2.26 8.71 6.26
C ASN A 212 1.18 8.09 7.14
N GLY A 213 0.51 7.05 6.65
CA GLY A 213 -0.59 6.40 7.33
C GLY A 213 -1.95 6.66 6.69
N VAL A 214 -3.01 6.40 7.44
CA VAL A 214 -4.39 6.69 7.02
C VAL A 214 -4.62 8.19 6.99
N TYR A 215 -5.15 8.68 5.87
CA TYR A 215 -5.55 10.09 5.72
C TYR A 215 -7.06 10.27 5.87
N ALA A 216 -7.83 9.40 5.26
CA ALA A 216 -9.28 9.45 5.33
C ALA A 216 -9.88 8.05 5.46
N TRP A 217 -11.02 7.98 6.17
CA TRP A 217 -11.84 6.78 6.29
C TRP A 217 -13.03 6.88 5.33
N SER A 218 -13.51 5.72 4.85
CA SER A 218 -14.67 5.65 3.98
C SER A 218 -15.92 6.19 4.67
N GLN A 219 -16.70 6.99 3.92
CA GLN A 219 -18.00 7.46 4.36
C GLN A 219 -19.11 6.44 4.09
N ASP A 220 -18.87 5.47 3.23
CA ASP A 220 -19.83 4.47 2.78
C ASP A 220 -19.72 3.15 3.57
N MET A 221 -18.54 2.87 4.15
CA MET A 221 -18.25 1.62 4.88
C MET A 221 -17.42 1.89 6.13
N GLU A 222 -17.97 1.57 7.30
CA GLU A 222 -17.29 1.75 8.58
C GLU A 222 -16.03 0.87 8.68
N GLY A 223 -14.94 1.45 9.18
CA GLY A 223 -13.65 0.76 9.38
C GLY A 223 -12.83 0.55 8.10
N LEU A 224 -13.33 0.93 6.92
CA LEU A 224 -12.58 0.89 5.67
C LEU A 224 -11.76 2.16 5.51
N VAL A 225 -10.47 2.01 5.19
CA VAL A 225 -9.62 3.14 4.77
C VAL A 225 -10.03 3.58 3.37
N GLU A 226 -10.32 4.88 3.21
CA GLU A 226 -10.56 5.47 1.89
C GLU A 226 -9.24 5.89 1.24
N THR A 227 -8.44 6.70 1.95
CA THR A 227 -7.21 7.31 1.43
C THR A 227 -6.06 7.16 2.41
N SER A 228 -4.89 6.79 1.91
CA SER A 228 -3.67 6.64 2.68
C SER A 228 -2.42 7.01 1.88
N SER A 229 -1.32 7.21 2.59
CA SER A 229 0.02 7.33 2.01
C SER A 229 1.03 6.52 2.83
N ASN A 230 2.00 5.90 2.17
CA ASN A 230 3.12 5.19 2.79
C ASN A 230 4.45 5.76 2.31
N LEU A 231 5.30 6.21 3.23
CA LEU A 231 6.69 6.59 2.95
C LEU A 231 7.52 5.31 2.77
N ALA A 232 7.55 4.80 1.54
CA ALA A 232 8.00 3.44 1.25
C ALA A 232 9.51 3.26 1.28
N SER A 233 10.28 4.20 0.73
CA SER A 233 11.74 4.07 0.72
C SER A 233 12.46 5.41 0.66
N ILE A 234 13.69 5.41 1.21
CA ILE A 234 14.68 6.48 1.07
C ILE A 234 15.98 5.81 0.65
N LYS A 235 16.53 6.16 -0.51
CA LYS A 235 17.75 5.56 -1.08
C LYS A 235 18.71 6.61 -1.60
N MET A 236 20.01 6.41 -1.38
CA MET A 236 21.04 7.20 -2.05
C MET A 236 21.50 6.46 -3.31
N VAL A 237 21.21 7.03 -4.47
CA VAL A 237 21.49 6.44 -5.79
C VAL A 237 21.99 7.55 -6.72
N ASP A 238 23.10 7.30 -7.42
CA ASP A 238 23.65 8.17 -8.48
C ASP A 238 23.81 9.65 -8.05
N GLY A 239 24.30 9.88 -6.82
CA GLY A 239 24.52 11.24 -6.29
C GLY A 239 23.24 11.99 -5.93
N LYS A 240 22.12 11.30 -5.81
CA LYS A 240 20.84 11.83 -5.38
C LYS A 240 20.27 11.03 -4.20
N ILE A 241 19.37 11.66 -3.45
CA ILE A 241 18.54 10.99 -2.45
C ILE A 241 17.16 10.83 -3.07
N LYS A 242 16.79 9.58 -3.38
CA LYS A 242 15.51 9.21 -3.97
C LYS A 242 14.57 8.72 -2.88
N ILE A 243 13.40 9.34 -2.80
CA ILE A 243 12.32 8.99 -1.87
C ILE A 243 11.13 8.51 -2.68
N VAL A 244 10.56 7.37 -2.31
CA VAL A 244 9.34 6.85 -2.92
C VAL A 244 8.25 6.79 -1.87
N THR A 245 7.10 7.34 -2.21
CA THR A 245 5.85 7.23 -1.44
C THR A 245 4.79 6.56 -2.30
N SER A 246 3.89 5.80 -1.66
CA SER A 246 2.77 5.14 -2.33
C SER A 246 1.47 5.67 -1.77
N GLN A 247 0.61 6.25 -2.62
CA GLN A 247 -0.70 6.77 -2.28
C GLN A 247 -1.77 5.81 -2.75
N ARG A 248 -2.79 5.57 -1.91
CA ARG A 248 -3.92 4.71 -2.22
C ARG A 248 -5.23 5.41 -1.90
N SER A 249 -6.24 5.21 -2.74
CA SER A 249 -7.61 5.64 -2.48
C SER A 249 -8.60 4.88 -3.36
N SER A 250 -9.79 4.59 -2.83
CA SER A 250 -10.93 4.12 -3.62
C SER A 250 -11.56 5.24 -4.47
N ILE A 251 -11.21 6.51 -4.19
CA ILE A 251 -11.70 7.70 -4.89
C ILE A 251 -10.56 8.35 -5.66
N LEU A 252 -10.66 8.41 -6.98
CA LEU A 252 -9.60 8.92 -7.86
C LEU A 252 -9.20 10.37 -7.53
N SER A 253 -10.18 11.25 -7.25
CA SER A 253 -9.90 12.65 -6.90
C SER A 253 -9.14 12.75 -5.58
N SER A 254 -9.51 11.99 -4.55
CA SER A 254 -8.82 11.96 -3.26
C SER A 254 -7.39 11.41 -3.39
N ARG A 255 -7.19 10.38 -4.25
CA ARG A 255 -5.85 9.88 -4.54
C ARG A 255 -4.97 10.94 -5.18
N LYS A 256 -5.52 11.68 -6.19
CA LYS A 256 -4.80 12.78 -6.85
C LYS A 256 -4.46 13.90 -5.88
N ASP A 257 -5.40 14.28 -5.01
CA ASP A 257 -5.17 15.31 -3.98
C ASP A 257 -4.07 14.89 -3.00
N MET A 258 -4.10 13.64 -2.51
CA MET A 258 -3.04 13.10 -1.66
C MET A 258 -1.67 13.12 -2.37
N SER A 259 -1.62 12.75 -3.65
CA SER A 259 -0.37 12.81 -4.44
C SER A 259 0.14 14.23 -4.57
N GLU A 260 -0.76 15.22 -4.72
CA GLU A 260 -0.39 16.63 -4.81
C GLU A 260 0.07 17.21 -3.47
N MET A 261 -0.51 16.79 -2.35
CA MET A 261 0.00 17.13 -1.00
C MET A 261 1.43 16.61 -0.80
N ILE A 262 1.70 15.36 -1.18
CA ILE A 262 3.03 14.76 -1.10
C ILE A 262 4.01 15.51 -2.01
N ARG A 263 3.62 15.78 -3.26
CA ARG A 263 4.40 16.57 -4.22
C ARG A 263 4.79 17.92 -3.61
N SER A 264 3.79 18.68 -3.16
CA SER A 264 3.98 20.01 -2.58
C SER A 264 4.95 20.00 -1.40
N ALA A 265 4.85 19.01 -0.50
CA ALA A 265 5.74 18.90 0.65
C ALA A 265 7.21 18.71 0.25
N PHE A 266 7.47 17.89 -0.79
CA PHE A 266 8.82 17.66 -1.28
C PHE A 266 9.34 18.81 -2.15
N GLU A 267 8.51 19.44 -2.98
CA GLU A 267 8.90 20.59 -3.81
C GLU A 267 9.25 21.82 -2.96
N LEU A 268 8.50 22.07 -1.86
CA LEU A 268 8.85 23.10 -0.87
C LEU A 268 10.23 22.84 -0.24
N GLY A 269 10.66 21.60 -0.14
CA GLY A 269 12.01 21.22 0.26
C GLY A 269 13.04 21.27 -0.85
N GLY A 270 12.65 21.63 -2.07
CA GLY A 270 13.55 21.75 -3.22
C GLY A 270 13.84 20.44 -3.97
N ALA A 271 13.04 19.40 -3.77
CA ALA A 271 13.15 18.17 -4.54
C ALA A 271 12.54 18.30 -5.93
N THR A 272 13.05 17.56 -6.89
CA THR A 272 12.35 17.28 -8.15
C THR A 272 11.37 16.12 -7.92
N VAL A 273 10.08 16.32 -8.24
CA VAL A 273 9.04 15.34 -7.93
C VAL A 273 8.34 14.86 -9.19
N THR A 274 8.16 13.55 -9.30
CA THR A 274 7.37 12.88 -10.34
C THR A 274 6.34 11.96 -9.72
N THR A 275 5.11 11.99 -10.23
CA THR A 275 4.05 11.07 -9.85
C THR A 275 3.67 10.22 -11.04
N GLY A 276 3.65 8.91 -10.89
CA GLY A 276 3.21 7.99 -11.95
C GLY A 276 1.69 8.04 -12.12
N ASP A 277 1.20 7.57 -13.26
CA ASP A 277 -0.24 7.55 -13.60
C ASP A 277 -1.04 6.69 -12.61
N GLY A 278 -0.42 5.58 -12.15
CA GLY A 278 -1.04 4.65 -11.22
C GLY A 278 -2.19 3.87 -11.87
N TYR A 279 -3.05 3.30 -11.03
CA TYR A 279 -4.25 2.58 -11.45
C TYR A 279 -5.46 3.08 -10.66
N PRO A 280 -6.68 3.04 -11.24
CA PRO A 280 -7.90 3.53 -10.60
C PRO A 280 -8.36 2.62 -9.46
N GLY A 281 -9.14 3.18 -8.54
CA GLY A 281 -9.89 2.42 -7.54
C GLY A 281 -11.30 2.10 -8.02
N TRP A 282 -11.95 1.29 -7.21
CA TRP A 282 -13.36 0.98 -7.33
C TRP A 282 -14.07 1.42 -6.05
N LYS A 283 -14.81 2.54 -6.14
CA LYS A 283 -15.57 3.07 -5.00
C LYS A 283 -16.65 2.07 -4.60
N PRO A 284 -16.76 1.68 -3.30
CA PRO A 284 -17.83 0.80 -2.84
C PRO A 284 -19.23 1.33 -3.15
N ASN A 285 -20.12 0.44 -3.63
CA ASN A 285 -21.54 0.73 -3.83
C ASN A 285 -22.42 -0.26 -3.04
N PRO A 286 -22.74 0.01 -1.78
CA PRO A 286 -23.62 -0.86 -0.98
C PRO A 286 -25.05 -0.98 -1.51
N SER A 287 -25.46 -0.09 -2.43
CA SER A 287 -26.79 -0.09 -3.05
C SER A 287 -26.85 -0.83 -4.39
N SER A 288 -25.80 -1.53 -4.78
CA SER A 288 -25.69 -2.28 -6.04
C SER A 288 -26.81 -3.31 -6.16
N PRO A 289 -27.58 -3.31 -7.28
CA PRO A 289 -28.62 -4.32 -7.55
C PRO A 289 -28.08 -5.75 -7.59
N ILE A 290 -26.90 -5.97 -8.23
CA ILE A 290 -26.33 -7.32 -8.28
C ILE A 290 -25.79 -7.77 -6.93
N LEU A 291 -25.29 -6.88 -6.11
CA LEU A 291 -24.90 -7.19 -4.73
C LEU A 291 -26.09 -7.69 -3.93
N LYS A 292 -27.26 -7.03 -4.06
CA LYS A 292 -28.48 -7.47 -3.39
C LYS A 292 -28.87 -8.88 -3.80
N VAL A 293 -28.84 -9.20 -5.09
CA VAL A 293 -29.08 -10.56 -5.60
C VAL A 293 -28.08 -11.55 -4.99
N ALA A 294 -26.82 -11.21 -4.94
CA ALA A 294 -25.77 -12.08 -4.38
C ALA A 294 -25.98 -12.34 -2.87
N ILE A 295 -26.37 -11.32 -2.08
CA ILE A 295 -26.68 -11.47 -0.65
C ILE A 295 -27.91 -12.38 -0.45
N GLU A 296 -29.02 -12.10 -1.16
CA GLU A 296 -30.25 -12.88 -1.06
C GLU A 296 -30.03 -14.34 -1.50
N SER A 297 -29.23 -14.57 -2.54
CA SER A 297 -28.83 -15.88 -3.00
C SER A 297 -28.04 -16.64 -1.92
N TYR A 298 -27.03 -16.03 -1.35
CA TYR A 298 -26.21 -16.66 -0.30
C TYR A 298 -27.04 -17.03 0.93
N GLN A 299 -27.90 -16.11 1.36
CA GLN A 299 -28.81 -16.33 2.49
C GLN A 299 -29.80 -17.47 2.23
N ARG A 300 -30.39 -17.54 1.02
CA ARG A 300 -31.30 -18.62 0.60
C ARG A 300 -30.63 -19.98 0.61
N LEU A 301 -29.39 -20.07 0.14
CA LEU A 301 -28.64 -21.34 0.01
C LEU A 301 -28.05 -21.83 1.33
N PHE A 302 -27.57 -20.93 2.18
CA PHE A 302 -26.76 -21.29 3.34
C PHE A 302 -27.32 -20.82 4.69
N GLY A 303 -28.43 -20.07 4.70
CA GLY A 303 -29.14 -19.64 5.93
C GLY A 303 -28.40 -18.55 6.73
N VAL A 304 -27.34 -17.95 6.16
CA VAL A 304 -26.54 -16.87 6.77
C VAL A 304 -26.28 -15.78 5.74
N GLU A 305 -26.09 -14.56 6.21
CA GLU A 305 -25.69 -13.46 5.33
C GLU A 305 -24.18 -13.51 5.03
N PRO A 306 -23.76 -13.24 3.78
CA PRO A 306 -22.37 -13.09 3.45
C PRO A 306 -21.85 -11.76 4.02
N LYS A 307 -20.54 -11.67 4.23
CA LYS A 307 -19.90 -10.41 4.64
C LYS A 307 -19.64 -9.55 3.40
N VAL A 308 -20.19 -8.34 3.40
CA VAL A 308 -19.88 -7.34 2.37
C VAL A 308 -18.66 -6.55 2.78
N LYS A 309 -17.66 -6.52 1.90
CA LYS A 309 -16.35 -5.90 2.16
C LYS A 309 -15.87 -5.04 0.99
N ALA A 310 -14.89 -4.22 1.27
CA ALA A 310 -13.98 -3.63 0.29
C ALA A 310 -12.56 -3.71 0.84
N ILE A 311 -11.57 -3.73 -0.05
CA ILE A 311 -10.18 -3.81 0.34
C ILE A 311 -9.44 -2.51 0.03
N HIS A 312 -8.44 -2.19 0.84
CA HIS A 312 -7.56 -1.05 0.58
C HIS A 312 -6.31 -1.47 -0.24
N ALA A 313 -6.49 -2.42 -1.14
CA ALA A 313 -5.53 -2.93 -2.14
C ALA A 313 -6.15 -2.84 -3.55
N GLY A 314 -5.37 -3.14 -4.59
CA GLY A 314 -5.85 -3.11 -5.97
C GLY A 314 -6.61 -4.38 -6.36
N LEU A 315 -7.60 -4.23 -7.24
CA LEU A 315 -8.26 -5.30 -7.99
C LEU A 315 -8.44 -4.84 -9.44
N GLU A 316 -8.50 -5.75 -10.40
CA GLU A 316 -8.76 -5.44 -11.82
C GLU A 316 -10.08 -4.68 -12.01
N CYS A 317 -11.06 -4.90 -11.13
CA CYS A 317 -12.38 -4.24 -11.16
C CYS A 317 -12.29 -2.72 -11.26
N GLY A 318 -11.28 -2.09 -10.66
CA GLY A 318 -11.05 -0.64 -10.80
C GLY A 318 -10.75 -0.22 -12.23
N LEU A 319 -9.97 -1.03 -12.98
CA LEU A 319 -9.63 -0.79 -14.38
C LEU A 319 -10.83 -0.97 -15.30
N PHE A 320 -11.69 -1.95 -15.02
CA PHE A 320 -12.91 -2.18 -15.78
C PHE A 320 -13.86 -0.98 -15.68
N LEU A 321 -14.04 -0.41 -14.48
CA LEU A 321 -14.87 0.79 -14.30
C LEU A 321 -14.34 2.03 -15.03
N GLU A 322 -13.05 2.13 -15.28
CA GLU A 322 -12.52 3.23 -16.09
C GLU A 322 -13.01 3.18 -17.53
N LYS A 323 -13.18 1.98 -18.09
CA LYS A 323 -13.67 1.75 -19.46
C LYS A 323 -15.19 1.60 -19.54
N TYR A 324 -15.80 1.07 -18.50
CA TYR A 324 -17.23 0.77 -18.41
C TYR A 324 -17.81 1.38 -17.11
N PRO A 325 -18.02 2.72 -17.04
CA PRO A 325 -18.41 3.41 -15.80
C PRO A 325 -19.77 3.02 -15.25
N SER A 326 -20.61 2.36 -16.04
CA SER A 326 -21.96 1.90 -15.66
C SER A 326 -22.00 0.46 -15.17
N LEU A 327 -20.87 -0.27 -15.16
CA LEU A 327 -20.84 -1.66 -14.69
C LEU A 327 -21.27 -1.75 -13.22
N ASP A 328 -22.25 -2.62 -12.98
CA ASP A 328 -22.61 -3.06 -11.63
C ASP A 328 -21.85 -4.34 -11.30
N MET A 329 -21.04 -4.34 -10.25
CA MET A 329 -20.11 -5.45 -10.00
C MET A 329 -19.92 -5.77 -8.53
N PHE A 330 -19.55 -7.04 -8.31
CA PHE A 330 -18.95 -7.52 -7.07
C PHE A 330 -17.90 -8.61 -7.39
N SER A 331 -17.02 -8.88 -6.41
CA SER A 331 -16.06 -9.97 -6.49
C SER A 331 -16.35 -11.02 -5.43
N THR A 332 -16.17 -12.29 -5.77
CA THR A 332 -16.37 -13.45 -4.90
C THR A 332 -15.42 -14.58 -5.28
N GLY A 333 -15.24 -15.56 -4.40
CA GLY A 333 -14.40 -16.72 -4.65
C GLY A 333 -14.47 -17.76 -3.54
N PRO A 334 -13.87 -18.94 -3.73
CA PRO A 334 -13.66 -19.90 -2.67
C PRO A 334 -12.54 -19.47 -1.74
N THR A 335 -12.31 -20.19 -0.64
CA THR A 335 -11.24 -19.87 0.29
C THR A 335 -9.89 -20.33 -0.23
N LEU A 336 -9.00 -19.37 -0.45
CA LEU A 336 -7.58 -19.53 -0.78
C LEU A 336 -6.70 -19.10 0.40
N ARG A 337 -5.51 -19.65 0.51
CA ARG A 337 -4.53 -19.27 1.54
C ARG A 337 -3.12 -19.40 0.98
N GLY A 338 -2.24 -18.51 1.45
CA GLY A 338 -0.86 -18.48 0.98
C GLY A 338 -0.71 -18.05 -0.47
N VAL A 339 -1.65 -17.27 -0.99
CA VAL A 339 -1.63 -16.70 -2.33
C VAL A 339 -0.32 -15.93 -2.58
N HIS A 340 0.13 -15.87 -3.83
CA HIS A 340 1.43 -15.31 -4.26
C HIS A 340 2.65 -16.01 -3.62
N SER A 341 2.48 -17.24 -3.15
CA SER A 341 3.58 -18.02 -2.55
C SER A 341 3.57 -19.48 -3.01
N PRO A 342 4.71 -20.20 -2.87
CA PRO A 342 4.76 -21.65 -3.16
C PRO A 342 3.83 -22.51 -2.27
N ASP A 343 3.34 -21.96 -1.17
CA ASP A 343 2.43 -22.62 -0.22
C ASP A 343 0.95 -22.34 -0.52
N GLU A 344 0.64 -21.82 -1.70
CA GLU A 344 -0.73 -21.54 -2.13
C GLU A 344 -1.58 -22.81 -2.12
N ARG A 345 -2.75 -22.69 -1.51
CA ARG A 345 -3.68 -23.81 -1.36
C ARG A 345 -5.13 -23.34 -1.31
N MET A 346 -6.03 -24.16 -1.83
CA MET A 346 -7.46 -23.93 -1.85
C MET A 346 -8.18 -24.88 -0.88
N LEU A 347 -9.13 -24.36 -0.12
CA LEU A 347 -9.99 -25.15 0.74
C LEU A 347 -11.13 -25.79 -0.10
N ILE A 348 -10.93 -27.03 -0.55
CA ILE A 348 -11.81 -27.73 -1.49
C ILE A 348 -13.31 -27.67 -1.10
N PRO A 349 -13.74 -27.86 0.17
CA PRO A 349 -15.15 -27.78 0.52
C PRO A 349 -15.83 -26.44 0.22
N THR A 350 -15.06 -25.35 0.09
CA THR A 350 -15.61 -24.02 -0.24
C THR A 350 -15.88 -23.84 -1.73
N VAL A 351 -15.33 -24.69 -2.59
CA VAL A 351 -15.55 -24.65 -4.03
C VAL A 351 -17.00 -25.02 -4.36
N ASP A 352 -17.59 -26.03 -3.69
CA ASP A 352 -18.99 -26.39 -3.88
C ASP A 352 -19.93 -25.25 -3.49
N LYS A 353 -19.67 -24.59 -2.38
CA LYS A 353 -20.47 -23.44 -1.94
C LYS A 353 -20.37 -22.28 -2.93
N PHE A 354 -19.15 -21.94 -3.36
CA PHE A 354 -18.89 -20.89 -4.35
C PHE A 354 -19.63 -21.21 -5.66
N TRP A 355 -19.53 -22.45 -6.16
CA TRP A 355 -20.19 -22.88 -7.39
C TRP A 355 -21.72 -22.76 -7.29
N ARG A 356 -22.33 -23.30 -6.23
CA ARG A 356 -23.78 -23.22 -5.99
C ARG A 356 -24.26 -21.78 -5.87
N HIS A 357 -23.49 -20.93 -5.21
CA HIS A 357 -23.80 -19.50 -5.07
C HIS A 357 -23.78 -18.82 -6.44
N LEU A 358 -22.76 -19.04 -7.22
CA LEU A 358 -22.66 -18.48 -8.57
C LEU A 358 -23.84 -18.91 -9.46
N LEU A 359 -24.18 -20.20 -9.49
CA LEU A 359 -25.31 -20.69 -10.29
C LEU A 359 -26.64 -20.06 -9.86
N ASP A 360 -26.90 -19.95 -8.57
CA ASP A 360 -28.11 -19.32 -8.08
C ASP A 360 -28.17 -17.82 -8.40
N ILE A 361 -27.05 -17.11 -8.39
CA ILE A 361 -26.97 -15.72 -8.85
C ILE A 361 -27.32 -15.63 -10.35
N LEU A 362 -26.74 -16.50 -11.20
CA LEU A 362 -26.98 -16.47 -12.66
C LEU A 362 -28.46 -16.63 -13.03
N ILE A 363 -29.23 -17.41 -12.24
CA ILE A 363 -30.68 -17.59 -12.41
C ILE A 363 -31.44 -16.31 -12.03
N HIS A 364 -30.93 -15.54 -11.04
CA HIS A 364 -31.64 -14.41 -10.44
C HIS A 364 -31.11 -13.05 -10.89
N VAL A 365 -30.18 -13.01 -11.84
CA VAL A 365 -29.69 -11.74 -12.42
C VAL A 365 -30.89 -10.93 -12.94
N PRO A 366 -30.97 -9.62 -12.63
CA PRO A 366 -32.07 -8.77 -13.11
C PRO A 366 -32.15 -8.77 -14.64
N VAL A 367 -33.34 -9.04 -15.15
CA VAL A 367 -33.61 -8.89 -16.59
C VAL A 367 -33.94 -7.43 -16.85
N LYS A 368 -33.33 -6.85 -17.94
CA LYS A 368 -33.64 -5.48 -18.38
C LYS A 368 -35.04 -5.37 -18.91
#